data_f592587080a1b4e79ada67475f70c84b
#
_entry.id   f592587080a1b4e79ada67475f70c84b
#
_cell.length_a   1.000
_cell.length_b   1.000
_cell.length_c   1.000
_cell.angle_alpha   90.00
_cell.angle_beta   90.00
_cell.angle_gamma   90.00
#
_symmetry.space_group_name_H-M   'P 1'
#
loop_
_entity.id
_entity.type
_entity.pdbx_description
1 polymer ?
#
loop_
_entity_poly.entity_id
_entity_poly.type
_entity_poly.pdbx_seq_one_letter_code
_entity_poly.pdbx_strand_id
1 'polypeptide(L)'
;DEWMARFDDGVADPALTLDAVRAFAADPARIGMPLRGRYAVWESSGSSGRPGLFVQDAAALAVYDALEALRPLALDPRGAWRGGSPWGPPGWGLRMAFVGAIEGHFASHASVQRLRRLNPWLAPALRSFTILQPLPALLAALNDWQPNTLATYPTAAALLAAEQQRGTLRLNLREVRTGGETLGPGQRAAIEAGFGCTLRNSYGASEFLAMASECSQGALHLNADWVILEPVDRRGHAVPAGELSHGALLTNLANHVQPLIRYDLGDRIRVHAQPCACGSPLPAIEVLGRHDDALRLRGARGPEVTLLPLALSTVMEDEAGVFDFQLCQRDAHTLVLRLGPGEAARRMRCHEVLQHYARAQGLVGLRLLDEPGTPPQRGRSGKVQRVVARAGGR
;
A
#
# COMPACT_ATOMS: atom_id res chain seq x y z
N ASP A 1 19.05 -3.22 4.34
CA ASP A 1 20.13 -4.15 3.98
C ASP A 1 20.91 -4.67 5.21
N GLU A 2 21.13 -3.86 6.22
CA GLU A 2 21.82 -4.26 7.46
C GLU A 2 21.06 -5.37 8.22
N TRP A 3 19.75 -5.26 8.34
CA TRP A 3 18.92 -6.28 8.96
C TRP A 3 19.03 -7.65 8.27
N MET A 4 18.95 -7.67 6.92
CA MET A 4 19.09 -8.92 6.17
C MET A 4 20.50 -9.53 6.27
N ALA A 5 21.54 -8.71 6.44
CA ALA A 5 22.90 -9.19 6.66
C ALA A 5 23.10 -9.86 8.03
N ARG A 6 22.23 -9.54 9.00
CA ARG A 6 22.22 -10.10 10.36
C ARG A 6 20.97 -10.93 10.65
N PHE A 7 20.32 -11.46 9.61
CA PHE A 7 19.06 -12.19 9.75
C PHE A 7 19.16 -13.34 10.77
N ASP A 8 20.22 -14.16 10.66
CA ASP A 8 20.39 -15.35 11.51
C ASP A 8 20.61 -14.98 12.99
N ASP A 9 21.18 -13.79 13.28
CA ASP A 9 21.30 -13.25 14.64
C ASP A 9 19.99 -12.66 15.15
N GLY A 10 19.11 -12.23 14.24
CA GLY A 10 17.86 -11.50 14.54
C GLY A 10 16.63 -12.39 14.71
N VAL A 11 16.74 -13.72 14.50
CA VAL A 11 15.64 -14.67 14.67
C VAL A 11 15.79 -15.49 15.94
N ALA A 12 14.69 -15.73 16.64
CA ALA A 12 14.69 -16.45 17.91
C ALA A 12 14.88 -17.98 17.78
N ASP A 13 14.53 -18.56 16.63
CA ASP A 13 14.70 -19.98 16.34
C ASP A 13 15.97 -20.18 15.50
N PRO A 14 17.05 -20.78 16.04
CA PRO A 14 18.30 -21.00 15.30
C PRO A 14 18.15 -21.94 14.08
N ALA A 15 17.04 -22.64 13.97
CA ALA A 15 16.74 -23.45 12.79
C ALA A 15 16.24 -22.60 11.59
N LEU A 16 15.92 -21.32 11.80
CA LEU A 16 15.53 -20.36 10.75
C LEU A 16 16.80 -19.64 10.27
N THR A 17 17.45 -20.15 9.25
CA THR A 17 18.56 -19.44 8.60
C THR A 17 18.07 -18.67 7.39
N LEU A 18 18.75 -17.59 7.04
CA LEU A 18 18.42 -16.77 5.86
C LEU A 18 18.36 -17.62 4.59
N ASP A 19 19.29 -18.58 4.43
CA ASP A 19 19.35 -19.45 3.28
C ASP A 19 18.15 -20.40 3.21
N ALA A 20 17.71 -20.96 4.35
CA ALA A 20 16.53 -21.80 4.41
C ALA A 20 15.25 -21.02 4.08
N VAL A 21 15.14 -19.78 4.57
CA VAL A 21 13.99 -18.90 4.29
C VAL A 21 14.00 -18.46 2.83
N ARG A 22 15.16 -18.12 2.25
CA ARG A 22 15.30 -17.80 0.82
C ARG A 22 14.91 -18.98 -0.08
N ALA A 23 15.43 -20.16 0.21
CA ALA A 23 15.12 -21.38 -0.55
C ALA A 23 13.61 -21.69 -0.51
N PHE A 24 12.97 -21.44 0.63
CA PHE A 24 11.52 -21.57 0.75
C PHE A 24 10.76 -20.53 -0.06
N ALA A 25 11.14 -19.26 0.04
CA ALA A 25 10.50 -18.15 -0.67
C ALA A 25 10.75 -18.17 -2.19
N ALA A 26 11.78 -18.86 -2.65
CA ALA A 26 12.06 -19.04 -4.08
C ALA A 26 11.10 -20.02 -4.78
N ASP A 27 10.34 -20.81 -4.03
CA ASP A 27 9.42 -21.82 -4.57
C ASP A 27 7.97 -21.30 -4.55
N PRO A 28 7.39 -20.91 -5.71
CA PRO A 28 6.01 -20.42 -5.78
C PRO A 28 4.95 -21.45 -5.34
N ALA A 29 5.26 -22.75 -5.42
CA ALA A 29 4.34 -23.80 -4.97
C ALA A 29 4.14 -23.80 -3.45
N ARG A 30 5.01 -23.12 -2.70
CA ARG A 30 4.95 -23.00 -1.24
C ARG A 30 4.25 -21.74 -0.73
N ILE A 31 3.71 -20.89 -1.61
CA ILE A 31 2.99 -19.70 -1.19
C ILE A 31 1.81 -20.09 -0.30
N GLY A 32 1.73 -19.51 0.90
CA GLY A 32 0.73 -19.83 1.91
C GLY A 32 0.95 -21.13 2.67
N MET A 33 1.99 -21.91 2.31
CA MET A 33 2.42 -23.08 3.08
C MET A 33 3.29 -22.65 4.26
N PRO A 34 3.33 -23.43 5.35
CA PRO A 34 4.22 -23.13 6.47
C PRO A 34 5.63 -23.70 6.23
N LEU A 35 6.66 -22.86 6.39
CA LEU A 35 8.04 -23.33 6.52
C LEU A 35 8.15 -24.16 7.80
N ARG A 36 8.76 -25.36 7.70
CA ARG A 36 8.89 -26.33 8.80
C ARG A 36 7.57 -26.66 9.52
N GLY A 37 6.43 -26.53 8.85
CA GLY A 37 5.11 -26.76 9.44
C GLY A 37 4.64 -25.70 10.45
N ARG A 38 5.42 -24.62 10.71
CA ARG A 38 5.18 -23.66 11.80
C ARG A 38 5.12 -22.21 11.36
N TYR A 39 5.92 -21.79 10.37
CA TYR A 39 6.19 -20.40 10.09
C TYR A 39 5.62 -19.95 8.76
N ALA A 40 4.86 -18.88 8.73
CA ALA A 40 4.58 -18.20 7.48
C ALA A 40 5.80 -17.35 7.06
N VAL A 41 6.07 -17.32 5.77
CA VAL A 41 7.15 -16.55 5.18
C VAL A 41 6.58 -15.64 4.11
N TRP A 42 7.00 -14.38 4.13
CA TRP A 42 6.74 -13.46 3.04
C TRP A 42 7.91 -12.52 2.77
N GLU A 43 7.90 -11.98 1.58
CA GLU A 43 8.89 -11.02 1.11
C GLU A 43 8.31 -9.63 0.95
N SER A 44 9.14 -8.60 1.17
CA SER A 44 8.77 -7.24 0.80
C SER A 44 8.84 -7.04 -0.71
N SER A 45 8.16 -5.99 -1.22
CA SER A 45 8.16 -5.66 -2.65
C SER A 45 9.51 -5.22 -3.21
N GLY A 46 10.51 -4.95 -2.34
CA GLY A 46 11.86 -4.62 -2.74
C GLY A 46 11.99 -3.24 -3.43
N SER A 47 11.16 -2.28 -3.08
CA SER A 47 11.21 -0.92 -3.66
C SER A 47 12.57 -0.22 -3.49
N SER A 48 13.37 -0.63 -2.51
CA SER A 48 14.71 -0.10 -2.20
C SER A 48 15.88 -1.00 -2.65
N GLY A 49 15.62 -2.09 -3.41
CA GLY A 49 16.66 -2.99 -3.91
C GLY A 49 16.41 -4.46 -3.59
N ARG A 50 17.10 -5.05 -2.59
CA ARG A 50 16.90 -6.46 -2.22
C ARG A 50 15.65 -6.61 -1.35
N PRO A 51 14.74 -7.57 -1.65
CA PRO A 51 13.57 -7.84 -0.81
C PRO A 51 13.97 -8.25 0.61
N GLY A 52 13.29 -7.68 1.61
CA GLY A 52 13.33 -8.21 2.97
C GLY A 52 12.52 -9.50 3.07
N LEU A 53 12.98 -10.42 3.91
CA LEU A 53 12.27 -11.66 4.22
C LEU A 53 11.75 -11.60 5.67
N PHE A 54 10.49 -11.91 5.83
CA PHE A 54 9.81 -11.83 7.11
C PHE A 54 9.17 -13.16 7.47
N VAL A 55 9.42 -13.61 8.69
CA VAL A 55 8.96 -14.88 9.23
C VAL A 55 8.02 -14.62 10.39
N GLN A 56 6.87 -15.27 10.39
CA GLN A 56 5.82 -15.11 11.40
C GLN A 56 5.44 -16.47 11.96
N ASP A 57 5.24 -16.57 13.27
CA ASP A 57 4.68 -17.76 13.90
C ASP A 57 3.15 -17.70 14.03
N ALA A 58 2.57 -18.76 14.58
CA ALA A 58 1.11 -18.83 14.76
C ALA A 58 0.57 -17.76 15.74
N ALA A 59 1.37 -17.33 16.72
CA ALA A 59 0.95 -16.32 17.68
C ALA A 59 0.87 -14.93 17.01
N ALA A 60 1.90 -14.55 16.26
CA ALA A 60 1.89 -13.31 15.48
C ALA A 60 0.76 -13.29 14.45
N LEU A 61 0.55 -14.41 13.75
CA LEU A 61 -0.52 -14.53 12.75
C LEU A 61 -1.91 -14.43 13.37
N ALA A 62 -2.13 -14.97 14.58
CA ALA A 62 -3.40 -14.82 15.29
C ALA A 62 -3.72 -13.36 15.63
N VAL A 63 -2.70 -12.58 16.00
CA VAL A 63 -2.85 -11.12 16.20
C VAL A 63 -3.23 -10.43 14.89
N TYR A 64 -2.52 -10.71 13.79
CA TYR A 64 -2.82 -10.09 12.49
C TYR A 64 -4.21 -10.46 11.99
N ASP A 65 -4.61 -11.73 12.09
CA ASP A 65 -5.95 -12.19 11.71
C ASP A 65 -7.04 -11.48 12.54
N ALA A 66 -6.81 -11.31 13.86
CA ALA A 66 -7.73 -10.59 14.73
C ALA A 66 -7.81 -9.10 14.39
N LEU A 67 -6.69 -8.44 14.10
CA LEU A 67 -6.66 -7.05 13.70
C LEU A 67 -7.38 -6.82 12.36
N GLU A 68 -7.14 -7.67 11.37
CA GLU A 68 -7.80 -7.59 10.06
C GLU A 68 -9.33 -7.85 10.15
N ALA A 69 -9.75 -8.80 10.99
CA ALA A 69 -11.15 -9.19 11.11
C ALA A 69 -11.95 -8.27 12.03
N LEU A 70 -11.38 -7.88 13.17
CA LEU A 70 -12.15 -7.25 14.25
C LEU A 70 -11.95 -5.73 14.35
N ARG A 71 -10.76 -5.22 13.99
CA ARG A 71 -10.48 -3.79 14.12
C ARG A 71 -11.37 -2.91 13.23
N PRO A 72 -11.59 -3.23 11.94
CA PRO A 72 -12.51 -2.46 11.11
C PRO A 72 -13.95 -2.47 11.65
N LEU A 73 -14.38 -3.57 12.26
CA LEU A 73 -15.71 -3.66 12.89
C LEU A 73 -15.81 -2.75 14.12
N ALA A 74 -14.75 -2.68 14.93
CA ALA A 74 -14.71 -1.82 16.11
C ALA A 74 -14.66 -0.34 15.76
N LEU A 75 -13.95 0.02 14.66
CA LEU A 75 -13.80 1.39 14.19
C LEU A 75 -15.01 1.91 13.39
N ASP A 76 -15.76 1.02 12.77
CA ASP A 76 -17.00 1.35 12.06
C ASP A 76 -18.07 0.25 12.24
N PRO A 77 -18.71 0.19 13.42
CA PRO A 77 -19.74 -0.82 13.70
C PRO A 77 -20.93 -0.77 12.74
N ARG A 78 -21.29 0.43 12.25
CA ARG A 78 -22.44 0.60 11.33
C ARG A 78 -22.12 0.10 9.91
N GLY A 79 -20.88 0.29 9.45
CA GLY A 79 -20.42 -0.22 8.15
C GLY A 79 -20.31 -1.73 8.12
N ALA A 80 -20.04 -2.35 9.26
CA ALA A 80 -19.98 -3.80 9.41
C ALA A 80 -21.33 -4.49 9.07
N TRP A 81 -22.44 -3.85 9.40
CA TRP A 81 -23.79 -4.36 9.13
C TRP A 81 -24.22 -4.24 7.67
N ARG A 82 -23.57 -3.38 6.88
CA ARG A 82 -23.87 -3.21 5.45
C ARG A 82 -23.34 -4.36 4.58
N GLY A 83 -22.34 -5.09 5.06
CA GLY A 83 -21.63 -6.14 4.32
C GLY A 83 -22.15 -7.58 4.48
N GLY A 84 -23.02 -7.88 5.41
CA GLY A 84 -23.48 -9.24 5.69
C GLY A 84 -24.95 -9.32 6.12
N SER A 85 -25.53 -10.53 6.04
CA SER A 85 -26.82 -10.79 6.69
C SER A 85 -26.62 -10.73 8.21
N PRO A 86 -27.42 -9.96 8.96
CA PRO A 86 -27.34 -9.91 10.42
C PRO A 86 -27.61 -11.28 11.08
N TRP A 87 -28.12 -12.23 10.32
CA TRP A 87 -28.52 -13.57 10.76
C TRP A 87 -27.66 -14.70 10.18
N GLY A 88 -26.59 -14.38 9.41
CA GLY A 88 -25.70 -15.37 8.81
C GLY A 88 -24.36 -15.49 9.55
N PRO A 89 -23.68 -16.66 9.47
CA PRO A 89 -22.31 -16.79 9.98
C PRO A 89 -21.39 -15.73 9.40
N PRO A 90 -20.35 -15.29 10.13
CA PRO A 90 -19.33 -14.38 9.59
C PRO A 90 -18.78 -14.88 8.26
N GLY A 91 -18.79 -14.02 7.23
CA GLY A 91 -18.31 -14.37 5.88
C GLY A 91 -19.36 -15.06 4.98
N TRP A 92 -20.58 -15.29 5.44
CA TRP A 92 -21.61 -15.87 4.58
C TRP A 92 -21.97 -14.93 3.43
N GLY A 93 -21.90 -15.47 2.19
CA GLY A 93 -22.06 -14.71 0.98
C GLY A 93 -20.85 -13.84 0.59
N LEU A 94 -19.71 -13.96 1.30
CA LEU A 94 -18.46 -13.33 0.89
C LEU A 94 -17.97 -13.94 -0.44
N ARG A 95 -17.59 -13.08 -1.37
CA ARG A 95 -16.82 -13.41 -2.59
C ARG A 95 -15.75 -12.35 -2.75
N MET A 96 -14.58 -12.58 -2.17
CA MET A 96 -13.49 -11.60 -2.14
C MET A 96 -12.47 -11.87 -3.26
N ALA A 97 -12.35 -10.92 -4.17
CA ALA A 97 -11.23 -10.87 -5.12
C ALA A 97 -10.05 -10.12 -4.50
N PHE A 98 -8.91 -10.75 -4.39
CA PHE A 98 -7.64 -10.08 -4.19
C PHE A 98 -7.01 -9.83 -5.57
N VAL A 99 -6.83 -8.58 -5.95
CA VAL A 99 -6.13 -8.20 -7.19
C VAL A 99 -4.78 -7.59 -6.83
N GLY A 100 -3.70 -8.29 -7.12
CA GLY A 100 -2.37 -7.84 -6.72
C GLY A 100 -1.26 -8.71 -7.29
N ALA A 101 -0.06 -8.59 -6.74
CA ALA A 101 1.04 -9.50 -7.07
C ALA A 101 0.79 -10.88 -6.45
N ILE A 102 0.80 -11.90 -7.28
CA ILE A 102 0.59 -13.29 -6.86
C ILE A 102 1.73 -14.23 -7.26
N GLU A 103 2.74 -13.71 -7.91
CA GLU A 103 3.87 -14.45 -8.48
C GLU A 103 5.02 -14.70 -7.47
N GLY A 104 4.85 -14.24 -6.21
CA GLY A 104 5.85 -14.39 -5.17
C GLY A 104 5.20 -14.51 -3.78
N HIS A 105 6.03 -14.68 -2.76
CA HIS A 105 5.62 -14.77 -1.37
C HIS A 105 5.26 -13.39 -0.77
N PHE A 106 4.60 -12.54 -1.56
CA PHE A 106 4.15 -11.23 -1.06
C PHE A 106 3.14 -11.38 0.06
N ALA A 107 3.28 -10.58 1.12
CA ALA A 107 2.56 -10.72 2.37
C ALA A 107 1.04 -10.86 2.20
N SER A 108 0.40 -10.01 1.39
CA SER A 108 -1.05 -10.06 1.15
C SER A 108 -1.48 -11.35 0.45
N HIS A 109 -0.74 -11.77 -0.59
CA HIS A 109 -1.07 -13.01 -1.30
C HIS A 109 -0.82 -14.26 -0.44
N ALA A 110 0.33 -14.31 0.25
CA ALA A 110 0.65 -15.40 1.16
C ALA A 110 -0.42 -15.54 2.28
N SER A 111 -0.93 -14.41 2.80
CA SER A 111 -2.02 -14.40 3.79
C SER A 111 -3.33 -14.93 3.22
N VAL A 112 -3.72 -14.55 2.00
CA VAL A 112 -4.92 -15.09 1.34
C VAL A 112 -4.78 -16.60 1.12
N GLN A 113 -3.64 -17.10 0.63
CA GLN A 113 -3.43 -18.53 0.40
C GLN A 113 -3.40 -19.31 1.73
N ARG A 114 -2.77 -18.77 2.77
CA ARG A 114 -2.80 -19.35 4.12
C ARG A 114 -4.24 -19.45 4.63
N LEU A 115 -5.03 -18.38 4.51
CA LEU A 115 -6.41 -18.34 4.97
C LEU A 115 -7.28 -19.39 4.24
N ARG A 116 -7.12 -19.52 2.93
CA ARG A 116 -7.78 -20.57 2.11
C ARG A 116 -7.42 -21.98 2.58
N ARG A 117 -6.15 -22.20 2.88
CA ARG A 117 -5.65 -23.51 3.35
C ARG A 117 -6.20 -23.87 4.74
N LEU A 118 -6.24 -22.91 5.65
CA LEU A 118 -6.72 -23.11 7.03
C LEU A 118 -8.24 -23.23 7.12
N ASN A 119 -8.96 -22.66 6.16
CA ASN A 119 -10.42 -22.62 6.15
C ASN A 119 -10.96 -23.15 4.82
N PRO A 120 -11.01 -24.50 4.62
CA PRO A 120 -11.49 -25.08 3.37
C PRO A 120 -12.91 -24.65 2.97
N TRP A 121 -13.76 -24.37 3.94
CA TRP A 121 -15.12 -23.87 3.73
C TRP A 121 -15.16 -22.43 3.20
N LEU A 122 -14.16 -21.60 3.53
CA LEU A 122 -14.00 -20.23 3.03
C LEU A 122 -13.23 -20.16 1.72
N ALA A 123 -12.41 -21.19 1.42
CA ALA A 123 -11.53 -21.18 0.25
C ALA A 123 -12.24 -20.89 -1.09
N PRO A 124 -13.47 -21.38 -1.37
CA PRO A 124 -14.20 -21.03 -2.61
C PRO A 124 -14.60 -19.56 -2.69
N ALA A 125 -14.72 -18.88 -1.55
CA ALA A 125 -15.10 -17.48 -1.47
C ALA A 125 -13.94 -16.49 -1.65
N LEU A 126 -12.69 -16.99 -1.65
CA LEU A 126 -11.48 -16.18 -1.77
C LEU A 126 -10.74 -16.53 -3.06
N ARG A 127 -10.53 -15.56 -3.92
CA ARG A 127 -9.77 -15.76 -5.18
C ARG A 127 -8.77 -14.64 -5.39
N SER A 128 -7.55 -15.02 -5.81
CA SER A 128 -6.51 -14.08 -6.19
C SER A 128 -6.41 -13.97 -7.71
N PHE A 129 -6.21 -12.75 -8.19
CA PHE A 129 -6.01 -12.42 -9.60
C PHE A 129 -4.71 -11.62 -9.72
N THR A 130 -3.88 -12.01 -10.68
CA THR A 130 -2.65 -11.26 -10.92
C THR A 130 -2.93 -9.92 -11.58
N ILE A 131 -2.32 -8.86 -11.02
CA ILE A 131 -2.36 -7.54 -11.64
C ILE A 131 -1.43 -7.43 -12.86
N LEU A 132 -0.54 -8.41 -13.04
CA LEU A 132 0.43 -8.43 -14.14
C LEU A 132 -0.15 -8.99 -15.44
N GLN A 133 -1.35 -9.61 -15.40
CA GLN A 133 -2.02 -10.06 -16.62
C GLN A 133 -2.57 -8.87 -17.43
N PRO A 134 -2.78 -9.03 -18.75
CA PRO A 134 -3.40 -8.00 -19.57
C PRO A 134 -4.76 -7.56 -19.01
N LEU A 135 -5.02 -6.24 -18.98
CA LEU A 135 -6.24 -5.70 -18.41
C LEU A 135 -7.53 -6.35 -18.96
N PRO A 136 -7.69 -6.59 -20.28
CA PRO A 136 -8.90 -7.27 -20.78
C PRO A 136 -9.11 -8.66 -20.17
N ALA A 137 -8.05 -9.42 -19.93
CA ALA A 137 -8.13 -10.74 -19.32
C ALA A 137 -8.52 -10.65 -17.83
N LEU A 138 -7.98 -9.65 -17.10
CA LEU A 138 -8.38 -9.38 -15.72
C LEU A 138 -9.86 -9.01 -15.64
N LEU A 139 -10.33 -8.10 -16.50
CA LEU A 139 -11.74 -7.68 -16.54
C LEU A 139 -12.68 -8.85 -16.85
N ALA A 140 -12.33 -9.69 -17.83
CA ALA A 140 -13.08 -10.89 -18.15
C ALA A 140 -13.18 -11.85 -16.96
N ALA A 141 -12.05 -12.14 -16.29
CA ALA A 141 -12.01 -13.02 -15.14
C ALA A 141 -12.79 -12.48 -13.93
N LEU A 142 -12.77 -11.16 -13.69
CA LEU A 142 -13.55 -10.52 -12.63
C LEU A 142 -15.06 -10.52 -12.97
N ASN A 143 -15.41 -10.23 -14.23
CA ASN A 143 -16.80 -10.29 -14.70
C ASN A 143 -17.40 -11.70 -14.61
N ASP A 144 -16.60 -12.73 -14.90
CA ASP A 144 -17.03 -14.12 -14.78
C ASP A 144 -17.19 -14.53 -13.31
N TRP A 145 -16.25 -14.16 -12.46
CA TRP A 145 -16.26 -14.58 -11.05
C TRP A 145 -17.23 -13.79 -10.17
N GLN A 146 -17.55 -12.53 -10.51
CA GLN A 146 -18.50 -11.65 -9.79
C GLN A 146 -18.21 -11.52 -8.29
N PRO A 147 -17.08 -10.90 -7.89
CA PRO A 147 -16.83 -10.62 -6.48
C PRO A 147 -17.82 -9.61 -5.91
N ASN A 148 -18.06 -9.65 -4.60
CA ASN A 148 -18.76 -8.60 -3.88
C ASN A 148 -17.83 -7.79 -2.94
N THR A 149 -16.59 -8.22 -2.80
CA THR A 149 -15.53 -7.51 -2.09
C THR A 149 -14.27 -7.53 -2.94
N LEU A 150 -13.68 -6.38 -3.16
CA LEU A 150 -12.43 -6.21 -3.89
C LEU A 150 -11.34 -5.74 -2.94
N ALA A 151 -10.26 -6.49 -2.77
CA ALA A 151 -9.06 -6.10 -2.05
C ALA A 151 -7.92 -5.86 -3.05
N THR A 152 -7.34 -4.66 -3.07
CA THR A 152 -6.32 -4.30 -4.06
C THR A 152 -5.53 -3.06 -3.68
N TYR A 153 -4.60 -2.64 -4.52
CA TYR A 153 -3.89 -1.36 -4.39
C TYR A 153 -4.77 -0.19 -4.82
N PRO A 154 -4.62 1.02 -4.24
CA PRO A 154 -5.33 2.22 -4.68
C PRO A 154 -5.26 2.49 -6.17
N THR A 155 -4.08 2.36 -6.80
CA THR A 155 -3.93 2.55 -8.26
C THR A 155 -4.72 1.54 -9.07
N ALA A 156 -4.73 0.29 -8.66
CA ALA A 156 -5.50 -0.77 -9.32
C ALA A 156 -7.01 -0.58 -9.13
N ALA A 157 -7.45 -0.17 -7.92
CA ALA A 157 -8.84 0.13 -7.65
C ALA A 157 -9.36 1.28 -8.54
N ALA A 158 -8.58 2.36 -8.69
CA ALA A 158 -8.93 3.48 -9.56
C ALA A 158 -9.02 3.06 -11.04
N LEU A 159 -8.09 2.23 -11.52
CA LEU A 159 -8.14 1.67 -12.88
C LEU A 159 -9.41 0.85 -13.10
N LEU A 160 -9.72 -0.07 -12.18
CA LEU A 160 -10.91 -0.92 -12.26
C LEU A 160 -12.21 -0.11 -12.11
N ALA A 161 -12.22 0.96 -11.31
CA ALA A 161 -13.34 1.88 -11.18
C ALA A 161 -13.62 2.63 -12.49
N ALA A 162 -12.58 3.05 -13.19
CA ALA A 162 -12.73 3.65 -14.52
C ALA A 162 -13.31 2.66 -15.55
N GLU A 163 -12.90 1.39 -15.50
CA GLU A 163 -13.46 0.34 -16.37
C GLU A 163 -14.91 0.00 -16.02
N GLN A 164 -15.28 0.08 -14.76
CA GLN A 164 -16.68 -0.03 -14.31
C GLN A 164 -17.53 1.10 -14.89
N GLN A 165 -17.05 2.34 -14.86
CA GLN A 165 -17.74 3.49 -15.46
C GLN A 165 -17.88 3.37 -16.98
N ARG A 166 -16.90 2.77 -17.66
CA ARG A 166 -16.96 2.49 -19.10
C ARG A 166 -17.91 1.33 -19.46
N GLY A 167 -18.36 0.56 -18.47
CA GLY A 167 -19.21 -0.61 -18.66
C GLY A 167 -18.48 -1.86 -19.16
N THR A 168 -17.14 -1.83 -19.25
CA THR A 168 -16.28 -2.99 -19.56
C THR A 168 -16.12 -3.91 -18.36
N LEU A 169 -16.12 -3.36 -17.15
CA LEU A 169 -16.27 -4.08 -15.89
C LEU A 169 -17.70 -3.91 -15.37
N ARG A 170 -18.30 -4.99 -14.84
CA ARG A 170 -19.69 -5.00 -14.38
C ARG A 170 -19.80 -5.77 -13.05
N LEU A 171 -19.30 -5.16 -11.99
CA LEU A 171 -19.32 -5.73 -10.65
C LEU A 171 -20.38 -5.04 -9.78
N ASN A 172 -20.96 -5.80 -8.87
CA ASN A 172 -21.83 -5.28 -7.81
C ASN A 172 -21.12 -5.42 -6.48
N LEU A 173 -20.16 -4.52 -6.23
CA LEU A 173 -19.35 -4.54 -5.03
C LEU A 173 -20.13 -3.95 -3.85
N ARG A 174 -19.94 -4.57 -2.68
CA ARG A 174 -20.36 -4.03 -1.38
C ARG A 174 -19.25 -3.21 -0.75
N GLU A 175 -18.00 -3.61 -1.00
CA GLU A 175 -16.83 -3.00 -0.39
C GLU A 175 -15.59 -3.10 -1.29
N VAL A 176 -14.82 -2.03 -1.34
CA VAL A 176 -13.44 -2.01 -1.85
C VAL A 176 -12.51 -1.80 -0.66
N ARG A 177 -11.49 -2.64 -0.53
CA ARG A 177 -10.42 -2.54 0.46
C ARG A 177 -9.12 -2.18 -0.25
N THR A 178 -8.50 -1.09 0.16
CA THR A 178 -7.21 -0.66 -0.40
C THR A 178 -6.12 -0.68 0.65
N GLY A 179 -4.88 -0.89 0.20
CA GLY A 179 -3.69 -0.84 1.04
C GLY A 179 -2.42 -1.02 0.23
N GLY A 180 -1.28 -0.85 0.87
CA GLY A 180 0.03 -1.07 0.27
C GLY A 180 0.53 0.04 -0.66
N GLU A 181 -0.27 1.06 -0.91
CA GLU A 181 0.08 2.32 -1.57
C GLU A 181 -0.64 3.46 -0.86
N THR A 182 -0.19 4.70 -1.06
CA THR A 182 -0.89 5.88 -0.53
C THR A 182 -2.17 6.12 -1.33
N LEU A 183 -3.30 6.23 -0.62
CA LEU A 183 -4.59 6.59 -1.21
C LEU A 183 -4.77 8.11 -1.14
N GLY A 184 -4.73 8.79 -2.27
CA GLY A 184 -5.02 10.22 -2.39
C GLY A 184 -6.53 10.52 -2.37
N PRO A 185 -6.94 11.77 -2.05
CA PRO A 185 -8.36 12.16 -2.01
C PRO A 185 -9.04 12.04 -3.36
N GLY A 186 -8.40 12.44 -4.45
CA GLY A 186 -8.94 12.29 -5.81
C GLY A 186 -9.13 10.84 -6.23
N GLN A 187 -8.17 9.97 -5.89
CA GLN A 187 -8.26 8.54 -6.11
C GLN A 187 -9.44 7.92 -5.33
N ARG A 188 -9.60 8.32 -4.06
CA ARG A 188 -10.75 7.91 -3.24
C ARG A 188 -12.06 8.26 -3.92
N ALA A 189 -12.22 9.52 -4.29
CA ALA A 189 -13.43 10.00 -4.95
C ALA A 189 -13.73 9.26 -6.27
N ALA A 190 -12.70 8.98 -7.07
CA ALA A 190 -12.85 8.24 -8.33
C ALA A 190 -13.28 6.78 -8.09
N ILE A 191 -12.71 6.10 -7.08
CA ILE A 191 -13.06 4.72 -6.73
C ILE A 191 -14.51 4.65 -6.21
N GLU A 192 -14.87 5.55 -5.28
CA GLU A 192 -16.21 5.62 -4.70
C GLU A 192 -17.27 5.94 -5.77
N ALA A 193 -17.00 6.89 -6.67
CA ALA A 193 -17.88 7.22 -7.77
C ALA A 193 -18.02 6.07 -8.80
N GLY A 194 -16.94 5.33 -9.05
CA GLY A 194 -16.93 4.24 -10.02
C GLY A 194 -17.69 3.01 -9.56
N PHE A 195 -17.54 2.63 -8.29
CA PHE A 195 -18.16 1.42 -7.76
C PHE A 195 -19.45 1.67 -6.96
N GLY A 196 -19.68 2.89 -6.47
CA GLY A 196 -20.87 3.22 -5.67
C GLY A 196 -20.96 2.45 -4.36
N CYS A 197 -19.84 2.03 -3.79
CA CYS A 197 -19.80 1.19 -2.59
C CYS A 197 -18.85 1.75 -1.53
N THR A 198 -18.80 1.11 -0.36
CA THR A 198 -17.90 1.49 0.72
C THR A 198 -16.45 1.26 0.31
N LEU A 199 -15.61 2.29 0.44
CA LEU A 199 -14.15 2.18 0.35
C LEU A 199 -13.54 2.22 1.74
N ARG A 200 -12.67 1.26 2.04
CA ARG A 200 -11.86 1.21 3.26
C ARG A 200 -10.39 1.14 2.93
N ASN A 201 -9.62 1.96 3.61
CA ASN A 201 -8.18 1.94 3.45
C ASN A 201 -7.51 1.32 4.69
N SER A 202 -6.35 0.69 4.48
CA SER A 202 -5.51 0.17 5.55
C SER A 202 -4.05 0.55 5.30
N TYR A 203 -3.31 0.71 6.37
CA TYR A 203 -1.87 0.89 6.32
C TYR A 203 -1.19 -0.32 6.93
N GLY A 204 -0.30 -0.91 6.16
CA GLY A 204 0.48 -2.07 6.55
C GLY A 204 1.75 -2.19 5.72
N ALA A 205 2.69 -2.95 6.22
CA ALA A 205 3.95 -3.28 5.56
C ALA A 205 4.25 -4.78 5.76
N SER A 206 5.27 -5.29 5.07
CA SER A 206 5.71 -6.67 5.28
C SER A 206 6.23 -6.90 6.70
N GLU A 207 6.69 -5.86 7.35
CA GLU A 207 7.16 -5.80 8.73
C GLU A 207 6.03 -5.97 9.75
N PHE A 208 4.84 -5.45 9.43
CA PHE A 208 3.61 -5.58 10.22
C PHE A 208 2.40 -5.34 9.30
N LEU A 209 1.62 -6.40 9.03
CA LEU A 209 0.55 -6.34 8.01
C LEU A 209 -0.57 -5.36 8.31
N ALA A 210 -1.00 -5.28 9.55
CA ALA A 210 -2.17 -4.54 9.99
C ALA A 210 -1.78 -3.40 10.94
N MET A 211 -0.94 -2.44 10.49
CA MET A 211 -0.50 -1.33 11.33
C MET A 211 -1.64 -0.38 11.68
N ALA A 212 -2.46 0.00 10.71
CA ALA A 212 -3.61 0.86 10.95
C ALA A 212 -4.80 0.52 10.04
N SER A 213 -5.99 0.76 10.57
CA SER A 213 -7.27 0.56 9.89
C SER A 213 -8.09 1.86 9.87
N GLU A 214 -8.80 2.08 8.79
CA GLU A 214 -9.63 3.27 8.62
C GLU A 214 -10.93 3.18 9.41
N CYS A 215 -11.32 4.28 10.06
CA CYS A 215 -12.59 4.41 10.77
C CYS A 215 -13.68 5.01 9.87
N SER A 216 -14.90 5.13 10.41
CA SER A 216 -16.06 5.74 9.74
C SER A 216 -15.88 7.21 9.33
N GLN A 217 -14.86 7.89 9.87
CA GLN A 217 -14.51 9.27 9.52
C GLN A 217 -13.37 9.37 8.48
N GLY A 218 -12.92 8.24 7.93
CA GLY A 218 -11.84 8.21 6.96
C GLY A 218 -10.43 8.36 7.55
N ALA A 219 -10.28 8.37 8.88
CA ALA A 219 -8.97 8.45 9.54
C ALA A 219 -8.39 7.06 9.80
N LEU A 220 -7.09 6.88 9.55
CA LEU A 220 -6.37 5.67 9.90
C LEU A 220 -6.03 5.66 11.39
N HIS A 221 -6.50 4.66 12.10
CA HIS A 221 -6.17 4.44 13.51
C HIS A 221 -5.09 3.39 13.66
N LEU A 222 -3.98 3.78 14.31
CA LEU A 222 -2.85 2.91 14.60
C LEU A 222 -3.27 1.84 15.61
N ASN A 223 -2.94 0.58 15.36
CA ASN A 223 -3.12 -0.54 16.28
C ASN A 223 -2.04 -0.49 17.39
N ALA A 224 -2.05 0.61 18.17
CA ALA A 224 -1.03 0.92 19.18
C ALA A 224 -0.99 -0.06 20.36
N ASP A 225 -1.93 -0.97 20.45
CA ASP A 225 -1.94 -2.13 21.34
C ASP A 225 -0.98 -3.25 20.89
N TRP A 226 -0.60 -3.27 19.58
CA TRP A 226 0.26 -4.30 19.00
C TRP A 226 1.46 -3.76 18.21
N VAL A 227 1.52 -2.47 18.01
CA VAL A 227 2.62 -1.83 17.28
C VAL A 227 2.99 -0.49 17.91
N ILE A 228 4.27 -0.25 18.11
CA ILE A 228 4.78 1.08 18.44
C ILE A 228 5.31 1.68 17.14
N LEU A 229 4.80 2.84 16.78
CA LEU A 229 5.22 3.60 15.61
C LEU A 229 5.69 4.98 16.06
N GLU A 230 7.01 5.21 16.01
CA GLU A 230 7.67 6.43 16.47
C GLU A 230 7.91 7.37 15.28
N PRO A 231 7.19 8.50 15.17
CA PRO A 231 7.55 9.53 14.19
C PRO A 231 8.86 10.20 14.61
N VAL A 232 9.83 10.26 13.68
CA VAL A 232 11.16 10.80 13.99
C VAL A 232 11.60 11.85 12.98
N ASP A 233 12.46 12.77 13.43
CA ASP A 233 13.18 13.74 12.60
C ASP A 233 14.39 13.08 11.89
N ARG A 234 15.17 13.88 11.15
CA ARG A 234 16.37 13.41 10.43
C ARG A 234 17.49 12.93 11.37
N ARG A 235 17.42 13.24 12.66
CA ARG A 235 18.40 12.83 13.66
C ARG A 235 17.91 11.65 14.49
N GLY A 236 16.70 11.13 14.21
CA GLY A 236 16.08 10.04 14.93
C GLY A 236 15.43 10.46 16.26
N HIS A 237 15.24 11.76 16.51
CA HIS A 237 14.50 12.26 17.67
C HIS A 237 12.99 12.23 17.39
N ALA A 238 12.22 11.99 18.45
CA ALA A 238 10.76 11.97 18.35
C ALA A 238 10.19 13.31 17.88
N VAL A 239 9.18 13.25 16.99
CA VAL A 239 8.44 14.41 16.49
C VAL A 239 7.12 14.50 17.24
N PRO A 240 6.73 15.71 17.72
CA PRO A 240 5.45 15.92 18.41
C PRO A 240 4.24 15.58 17.53
N ALA A 241 3.13 15.22 18.18
CA ALA A 241 1.84 15.06 17.49
C ALA A 241 1.42 16.38 16.80
N GLY A 242 0.87 16.26 15.60
CA GLY A 242 0.52 17.38 14.69
C GLY A 242 1.63 17.74 13.71
N GLU A 243 2.87 17.38 13.98
CA GLU A 243 4.00 17.63 13.08
C GLU A 243 4.27 16.45 12.15
N LEU A 244 4.80 16.75 10.97
CA LEU A 244 5.16 15.73 9.97
C LEU A 244 6.56 15.18 10.27
N SER A 245 6.66 13.87 10.38
CA SER A 245 7.94 13.18 10.58
C SER A 245 8.82 13.19 9.33
N HIS A 246 10.11 12.96 9.52
CA HIS A 246 11.03 12.58 8.43
C HIS A 246 10.97 11.09 8.14
N GLY A 247 10.85 10.24 9.15
CA GLY A 247 10.73 8.81 9.07
C GLY A 247 9.84 8.26 10.18
N ALA A 248 9.59 6.96 10.16
CA ALA A 248 8.83 6.26 11.18
C ALA A 248 9.56 4.98 11.58
N LEU A 249 9.82 4.81 12.88
CA LEU A 249 10.44 3.61 13.42
C LEU A 249 9.37 2.69 13.99
N LEU A 250 9.39 1.43 13.52
CA LEU A 250 8.44 0.39 13.88
C LEU A 250 9.02 -0.52 14.96
N THR A 251 8.27 -0.75 16.02
CA THR A 251 8.49 -1.88 16.93
C THR A 251 7.27 -2.80 16.87
N ASN A 252 7.50 -4.05 16.47
CA ASN A 252 6.48 -5.06 16.32
C ASN A 252 6.31 -5.86 17.62
N LEU A 253 5.20 -5.69 18.31
CA LEU A 253 4.91 -6.36 19.58
C LEU A 253 4.28 -7.75 19.41
N ALA A 254 3.83 -8.10 18.19
CA ALA A 254 3.18 -9.37 17.92
C ALA A 254 4.16 -10.48 17.53
N ASN A 255 5.29 -10.14 16.90
CA ASN A 255 6.23 -11.11 16.35
C ASN A 255 7.46 -11.29 17.25
N HIS A 256 7.51 -12.41 17.95
CA HIS A 256 8.62 -12.77 18.84
C HIS A 256 9.65 -13.68 18.18
N VAL A 257 9.35 -14.23 17.00
CA VAL A 257 10.26 -15.11 16.24
C VAL A 257 11.29 -14.29 15.46
N GLN A 258 10.85 -13.18 14.90
CA GLN A 258 11.69 -12.20 14.20
C GLN A 258 11.37 -10.81 14.77
N PRO A 259 11.88 -10.48 15.96
CA PRO A 259 11.60 -9.21 16.61
C PRO A 259 12.11 -8.04 15.77
N LEU A 260 11.26 -7.08 15.49
CA LEU A 260 11.64 -5.82 14.88
C LEU A 260 11.48 -4.73 15.92
N ILE A 261 12.61 -4.11 16.31
CA ILE A 261 12.65 -3.04 17.31
C ILE A 261 13.25 -1.80 16.68
N ARG A 262 12.47 -0.72 16.64
CA ARG A 262 12.82 0.57 16.02
C ARG A 262 13.33 0.42 14.58
N TYR A 263 12.68 -0.47 13.82
CA TYR A 263 12.99 -0.70 12.41
C TYR A 263 12.52 0.49 11.57
N ASP A 264 13.42 1.08 10.78
CA ASP A 264 13.08 2.21 9.92
C ASP A 264 12.24 1.75 8.71
N LEU A 265 10.97 2.14 8.71
CA LEU A 265 10.05 1.88 7.59
C LEU A 265 10.34 2.76 6.37
N GLY A 266 11.01 3.89 6.57
CA GLY A 266 11.18 4.90 5.54
C GLY A 266 9.90 5.69 5.23
N ASP A 267 8.82 5.47 5.94
CA ASP A 267 7.55 6.16 5.74
C ASP A 267 7.51 7.47 6.54
N ARG A 268 6.88 8.48 5.96
CA ARG A 268 6.60 9.75 6.63
C ARG A 268 5.18 9.74 7.14
N ILE A 269 5.03 9.99 8.43
CA ILE A 269 3.73 9.97 9.09
C ILE A 269 3.50 11.26 9.88
N ARG A 270 2.24 11.56 10.12
CA ARG A 270 1.79 12.54 11.10
C ARG A 270 0.83 11.87 12.05
N VAL A 271 1.09 11.97 13.35
CA VAL A 271 0.13 11.57 14.38
C VAL A 271 -0.78 12.77 14.64
N HIS A 272 -2.09 12.59 14.65
CA HIS A 272 -3.02 13.69 14.91
C HIS A 272 -2.88 14.16 16.37
N ALA A 273 -2.85 15.48 16.57
CA ALA A 273 -2.79 16.08 17.90
C ALA A 273 -4.13 16.03 18.64
N GLN A 274 -5.24 15.92 17.91
CA GLN A 274 -6.59 15.91 18.46
C GLN A 274 -7.21 14.51 18.30
N PRO A 275 -8.04 14.07 19.25
CA PRO A 275 -8.80 12.84 19.11
C PRO A 275 -9.68 12.83 17.87
N CYS A 276 -9.84 11.69 17.25
CA CYS A 276 -10.72 11.53 16.09
C CYS A 276 -12.20 11.60 16.51
N ALA A 277 -13.02 12.25 15.70
CA ALA A 277 -14.47 12.35 15.92
C ALA A 277 -15.21 10.98 15.90
N CYS A 278 -14.58 9.89 15.47
CA CYS A 278 -15.14 8.55 15.56
C CYS A 278 -15.22 8.01 17.01
N GLY A 279 -14.56 8.67 17.96
CA GLY A 279 -14.54 8.28 19.38
C GLY A 279 -13.55 7.14 19.73
N SER A 280 -12.76 6.65 18.77
CA SER A 280 -11.73 5.65 19.05
C SER A 280 -10.62 6.22 19.93
N PRO A 281 -10.16 5.50 20.98
CA PRO A 281 -9.03 5.92 21.79
C PRO A 281 -7.67 5.70 21.10
N LEU A 282 -7.65 4.95 19.99
CA LEU A 282 -6.42 4.69 19.24
C LEU A 282 -5.93 5.94 18.52
N PRO A 283 -4.61 6.18 18.47
CA PRO A 283 -4.04 7.33 17.75
C PRO A 283 -4.47 7.33 16.28
N ALA A 284 -4.93 8.48 15.80
CA ALA A 284 -5.17 8.68 14.38
C ALA A 284 -3.87 9.14 13.71
N ILE A 285 -3.60 8.64 12.51
CA ILE A 285 -2.38 8.92 11.75
C ILE A 285 -2.69 9.26 10.29
N GLU A 286 -1.80 10.02 9.67
CA GLU A 286 -1.71 10.19 8.22
C GLU A 286 -0.41 9.58 7.73
N VAL A 287 -0.45 8.88 6.60
CA VAL A 287 0.73 8.33 5.91
C VAL A 287 0.95 9.14 4.63
N LEU A 288 2.11 9.79 4.54
CA LEU A 288 2.42 10.79 3.51
C LEU A 288 3.48 10.31 2.50
N GLY A 289 3.60 8.99 2.36
CA GLY A 289 4.56 8.32 1.48
C GLY A 289 5.93 8.16 2.14
N ARG A 290 6.91 7.73 1.34
CA ARG A 290 8.26 7.44 1.84
C ARG A 290 9.15 8.67 1.81
N HIS A 291 10.11 8.76 2.72
CA HIS A 291 11.08 9.86 2.72
C HIS A 291 12.05 9.79 1.51
N ASP A 292 12.34 8.57 1.02
CA ASP A 292 13.20 8.33 -0.13
C ASP A 292 12.56 8.74 -1.46
N ASP A 293 11.23 8.85 -1.49
CA ASP A 293 10.47 9.22 -2.68
C ASP A 293 10.35 10.73 -2.86
N ALA A 294 10.75 11.54 -1.88
CA ALA A 294 10.69 12.99 -1.97
C ALA A 294 11.67 13.51 -3.03
N LEU A 295 11.16 14.26 -4.01
CA LEU A 295 11.97 14.85 -5.07
C LEU A 295 12.70 16.09 -4.55
N ARG A 296 14.02 16.13 -4.71
CA ARG A 296 14.83 17.31 -4.42
C ARG A 296 15.24 17.97 -5.72
N LEU A 297 14.64 19.10 -6.00
CA LEU A 297 14.78 19.80 -7.27
C LEU A 297 15.30 21.22 -7.06
N ARG A 298 15.99 21.72 -8.06
CA ARG A 298 16.47 23.10 -8.12
C ARG A 298 15.88 23.80 -9.33
N GLY A 299 15.38 25.01 -9.14
CA GLY A 299 15.01 25.87 -10.25
C GLY A 299 16.24 26.39 -10.99
N ALA A 300 16.01 27.13 -12.05
CA ALA A 300 17.09 27.78 -12.81
C ALA A 300 17.92 28.74 -11.95
N ARG A 301 17.31 29.34 -10.94
CA ARG A 301 17.94 30.18 -9.91
C ARG A 301 17.16 30.00 -8.61
N GLY A 302 17.82 29.63 -7.51
CA GLY A 302 17.18 29.49 -6.22
C GLY A 302 17.67 28.31 -5.38
N PRO A 303 17.15 28.18 -4.15
CA PRO A 303 17.46 27.06 -3.28
C PRO A 303 16.91 25.75 -3.82
N GLU A 304 17.34 24.65 -3.22
CA GLU A 304 16.76 23.34 -3.43
C GLU A 304 15.36 23.29 -2.80
N VAL A 305 14.39 22.81 -3.56
CA VAL A 305 12.99 22.63 -3.14
C VAL A 305 12.68 21.15 -3.06
N THR A 306 12.08 20.73 -1.96
CA THR A 306 11.61 19.36 -1.77
C THR A 306 10.14 19.25 -2.14
N LEU A 307 9.82 18.47 -3.18
CA LEU A 307 8.44 18.14 -3.55
C LEU A 307 8.05 16.78 -2.99
N LEU A 308 6.90 16.73 -2.33
CA LEU A 308 6.42 15.50 -1.70
C LEU A 308 5.62 14.63 -2.67
N PRO A 309 5.79 13.31 -2.65
CA PRO A 309 5.07 12.38 -3.52
C PRO A 309 3.56 12.52 -3.46
N LEU A 310 3.00 12.62 -2.25
CA LEU A 310 1.56 12.76 -2.07
C LEU A 310 1.04 14.05 -2.71
N ALA A 311 1.74 15.18 -2.51
CA ALA A 311 1.33 16.45 -3.09
C ALA A 311 1.38 16.43 -4.62
N LEU A 312 2.43 15.82 -5.21
CA LEU A 312 2.52 15.62 -6.66
C LEU A 312 1.40 14.71 -7.17
N SER A 313 1.09 13.64 -6.45
CA SER A 313 -0.01 12.73 -6.80
C SER A 313 -1.36 13.46 -6.74
N THR A 314 -1.61 14.23 -5.68
CA THR A 314 -2.85 15.03 -5.54
C THR A 314 -3.01 16.01 -6.69
N VAL A 315 -1.96 16.76 -7.05
CA VAL A 315 -2.00 17.70 -8.18
C VAL A 315 -2.32 16.99 -9.50
N MET A 316 -1.72 15.83 -9.75
CA MET A 316 -1.98 15.04 -10.95
C MET A 316 -3.41 14.49 -10.99
N GLU A 317 -3.91 14.03 -9.84
CA GLU A 317 -5.25 13.45 -9.72
C GLU A 317 -6.34 14.52 -9.75
N ASP A 318 -6.24 15.54 -8.90
CA ASP A 318 -7.32 16.51 -8.69
C ASP A 318 -7.36 17.58 -9.80
N GLU A 319 -6.19 18.03 -10.29
CA GLU A 319 -6.14 19.11 -11.26
C GLU A 319 -5.97 18.64 -12.71
N ALA A 320 -5.24 17.53 -12.94
CA ALA A 320 -5.10 16.97 -14.29
C ALA A 320 -6.08 15.82 -14.58
N GLY A 321 -6.68 15.22 -13.54
CA GLY A 321 -7.57 14.06 -13.65
C GLY A 321 -6.85 12.80 -14.13
N VAL A 322 -5.56 12.63 -13.78
CA VAL A 322 -4.70 11.55 -14.24
C VAL A 322 -4.29 10.67 -13.08
N PHE A 323 -4.59 9.38 -13.17
CA PHE A 323 -4.35 8.41 -12.10
C PHE A 323 -3.26 7.38 -12.47
N ASP A 324 -3.07 7.07 -13.75
CA ASP A 324 -2.03 6.16 -14.24
C ASP A 324 -0.84 6.95 -14.81
N PHE A 325 0.06 7.35 -13.91
CA PHE A 325 1.24 8.13 -14.23
C PHE A 325 2.45 7.73 -13.40
N GLN A 326 3.63 8.13 -13.86
CA GLN A 326 4.87 8.08 -13.10
C GLN A 326 5.70 9.34 -13.36
N LEU A 327 6.15 9.98 -12.29
CA LEU A 327 7.07 11.11 -12.31
C LEU A 327 8.44 10.63 -11.84
N CYS A 328 9.44 10.67 -12.73
CA CYS A 328 10.79 10.24 -12.42
C CYS A 328 11.74 11.45 -12.37
N GLN A 329 12.44 11.64 -11.28
CA GLN A 329 13.50 12.64 -11.20
C GLN A 329 14.71 12.17 -12.01
N ARG A 330 15.01 12.84 -13.12
CA ARG A 330 16.17 12.55 -13.96
C ARG A 330 17.46 13.19 -13.42
N ASP A 331 17.35 14.45 -13.02
CA ASP A 331 18.42 15.24 -12.44
C ASP A 331 17.85 16.31 -11.50
N ALA A 332 18.68 17.23 -10.99
CA ALA A 332 18.24 18.26 -10.07
C ALA A 332 17.24 19.27 -10.67
N HIS A 333 17.07 19.32 -11.98
CA HIS A 333 16.27 20.32 -12.69
C HIS A 333 15.16 19.71 -13.56
N THR A 334 15.13 18.38 -13.70
CA THR A 334 14.33 17.68 -14.71
C THR A 334 13.50 16.56 -14.11
N LEU A 335 12.19 16.60 -14.37
CA LEU A 335 11.28 15.49 -14.18
C LEU A 335 10.88 14.89 -15.53
N VAL A 336 10.74 13.58 -15.54
CA VAL A 336 10.24 12.81 -16.69
C VAL A 336 8.84 12.33 -16.33
N LEU A 337 7.87 12.63 -17.19
CA LEU A 337 6.48 12.18 -17.06
C LEU A 337 6.24 10.96 -17.97
N ARG A 338 5.77 9.90 -17.38
CA ARG A 338 5.24 8.72 -18.06
C ARG A 338 3.75 8.62 -17.79
N LEU A 339 2.97 8.42 -18.82
CA LEU A 339 1.51 8.31 -18.74
C LEU A 339 1.07 6.94 -19.22
N GLY A 340 0.05 6.39 -18.55
CA GLY A 340 -0.64 5.21 -19.04
C GLY A 340 -1.29 5.45 -20.39
N PRO A 341 -1.59 4.38 -21.18
CA PRO A 341 -2.11 4.50 -22.53
C PRO A 341 -3.39 5.33 -22.65
N GLY A 342 -4.26 5.27 -21.63
CA GLY A 342 -5.51 6.03 -21.58
C GLY A 342 -5.38 7.51 -21.22
N GLU A 343 -4.19 7.94 -20.76
CA GLU A 343 -3.96 9.28 -20.21
C GLU A 343 -3.19 10.21 -21.16
N ALA A 344 -2.73 9.70 -22.30
CA ALA A 344 -1.89 10.46 -23.25
C ALA A 344 -2.52 11.77 -23.72
N ALA A 345 -3.86 11.83 -23.87
CA ALA A 345 -4.58 13.02 -24.29
C ALA A 345 -4.52 14.17 -23.26
N ARG A 346 -4.24 13.86 -21.98
CA ARG A 346 -4.17 14.83 -20.88
C ARG A 346 -2.76 15.37 -20.61
N ARG A 347 -1.78 14.98 -21.43
CA ARG A 347 -0.36 15.33 -21.26
C ARG A 347 -0.13 16.83 -21.05
N MET A 348 -0.72 17.66 -21.91
CA MET A 348 -0.56 19.12 -21.79
C MET A 348 -1.09 19.62 -20.44
N ARG A 349 -2.22 19.12 -20.00
CA ARG A 349 -2.79 19.47 -18.71
C ARG A 349 -1.89 19.05 -17.55
N CYS A 350 -1.27 17.86 -17.61
CA CYS A 350 -0.30 17.42 -16.63
C CYS A 350 0.89 18.39 -16.53
N HIS A 351 1.42 18.83 -17.67
CA HIS A 351 2.51 19.82 -17.70
C HIS A 351 2.10 21.14 -17.05
N GLU A 352 0.93 21.67 -17.38
CA GLU A 352 0.40 22.91 -16.83
C GLU A 352 0.29 22.86 -15.30
N VAL A 353 -0.37 21.84 -14.77
CA VAL A 353 -0.59 21.71 -13.32
C VAL A 353 0.70 21.47 -12.56
N LEU A 354 1.62 20.64 -13.09
CA LEU A 354 2.93 20.41 -12.50
C LEU A 354 3.79 21.69 -12.50
N GLN A 355 3.78 22.46 -13.58
CA GLN A 355 4.49 23.74 -13.66
C GLN A 355 3.89 24.77 -12.69
N HIS A 356 2.55 24.82 -12.59
CA HIS A 356 1.87 25.71 -11.65
C HIS A 356 2.23 25.37 -10.22
N TYR A 357 2.11 24.10 -9.85
CA TYR A 357 2.46 23.61 -8.52
C TYR A 357 3.93 23.86 -8.17
N ALA A 358 4.86 23.53 -9.10
CA ALA A 358 6.27 23.75 -8.89
C ALA A 358 6.60 25.23 -8.61
N ARG A 359 6.01 26.17 -9.38
CA ARG A 359 6.15 27.61 -9.14
C ARG A 359 5.63 28.05 -7.79
N ALA A 360 4.47 27.54 -7.39
CA ALA A 360 3.90 27.81 -6.07
C ALA A 360 4.81 27.34 -4.92
N GLN A 361 5.60 26.28 -5.15
CA GLN A 361 6.61 25.81 -4.21
C GLN A 361 7.97 26.55 -4.34
N GLY A 362 8.05 27.60 -5.16
CA GLY A 362 9.29 28.38 -5.38
C GLY A 362 10.26 27.75 -6.39
N LEU A 363 9.85 26.71 -7.10
CA LEU A 363 10.66 26.03 -8.09
C LEU A 363 10.40 26.60 -9.49
N VAL A 364 11.16 27.62 -9.88
CA VAL A 364 11.04 28.28 -11.19
C VAL A 364 11.99 27.62 -12.20
N GLY A 365 11.47 27.28 -13.40
CA GLY A 365 12.29 26.72 -14.48
C GLY A 365 12.49 25.20 -14.39
N LEU A 366 11.57 24.49 -13.73
CA LEU A 366 11.51 23.03 -13.78
C LEU A 366 11.36 22.56 -15.23
N ARG A 367 12.20 21.63 -15.65
CA ARG A 367 12.08 20.96 -16.95
C ARG A 367 11.19 19.74 -16.81
N LEU A 368 10.15 19.68 -17.63
CA LEU A 368 9.29 18.50 -17.76
C LEU A 368 9.55 17.86 -19.11
N LEU A 369 9.93 16.60 -19.11
CA LEU A 369 10.12 15.79 -20.31
C LEU A 369 9.08 14.69 -20.32
N ASP A 370 8.66 14.31 -21.51
CA ASP A 370 7.79 13.15 -21.73
C ASP A 370 8.61 11.95 -22.21
N GLU A 371 8.19 10.75 -21.81
CA GLU A 371 8.59 9.49 -22.44
C GLU A 371 7.36 8.86 -23.13
N PRO A 372 7.01 9.31 -24.34
CA PRO A 372 5.85 8.79 -25.04
C PRO A 372 6.03 7.29 -25.36
N GLY A 373 4.98 6.51 -25.16
CA GLY A 373 5.01 5.06 -25.40
C GLY A 373 5.65 4.24 -24.29
N THR A 374 6.20 4.88 -23.25
CA THR A 374 6.71 4.21 -22.06
C THR A 374 5.68 4.31 -20.95
N PRO A 375 4.98 3.20 -20.61
CA PRO A 375 4.01 3.21 -19.53
C PRO A 375 4.71 3.34 -18.16
N PRO A 376 3.97 3.72 -17.10
CA PRO A 376 4.47 3.67 -15.73
C PRO A 376 5.05 2.30 -15.40
N GLN A 377 6.26 2.30 -14.83
CA GLN A 377 6.94 1.06 -14.46
C GLN A 377 6.30 0.48 -13.19
N ARG A 378 6.06 -0.82 -13.23
CA ARG A 378 5.57 -1.58 -12.08
C ARG A 378 6.73 -2.33 -11.43
N GLY A 379 6.78 -2.29 -10.10
CA GLY A 379 7.70 -3.10 -9.32
C GLY A 379 7.34 -4.59 -9.41
N ARG A 380 8.16 -5.47 -8.82
CA ARG A 380 7.90 -6.92 -8.74
C ARG A 380 6.53 -7.27 -8.15
N SER A 381 6.02 -6.44 -7.25
CA SER A 381 4.70 -6.60 -6.64
C SER A 381 3.54 -6.05 -7.49
N GLY A 382 3.80 -5.59 -8.72
CA GLY A 382 2.78 -4.94 -9.56
C GLY A 382 2.41 -3.52 -9.12
N LYS A 383 2.95 -3.03 -7.99
CA LYS A 383 2.73 -1.66 -7.51
C LYS A 383 3.41 -0.65 -8.43
N VAL A 384 2.76 0.49 -8.62
CA VAL A 384 3.35 1.64 -9.31
C VAL A 384 3.93 2.59 -8.27
N GLN A 385 5.25 2.78 -8.29
CA GLN A 385 5.86 3.90 -7.59
C GLN A 385 5.64 5.15 -8.45
N ARG A 386 4.61 5.93 -8.14
CA ARG A 386 4.17 7.07 -8.97
C ARG A 386 5.16 8.24 -8.99
N VAL A 387 5.91 8.39 -7.93
CA VAL A 387 6.97 9.40 -7.81
C VAL A 387 8.28 8.70 -7.50
N VAL A 388 9.26 8.84 -8.37
CA VAL A 388 10.56 8.17 -8.27
C VAL A 388 11.62 9.24 -8.12
N ALA A 389 12.23 9.35 -6.94
CA ALA A 389 13.39 10.18 -6.72
C ALA A 389 14.62 9.58 -7.39
N ARG A 390 15.56 10.44 -7.81
CA ARG A 390 16.87 9.98 -8.26
C ARG A 390 17.58 9.28 -7.09
N ALA A 391 18.02 8.05 -7.30
CA ALA A 391 18.88 7.38 -6.34
C ALA A 391 20.08 8.31 -6.04
N GLY A 392 20.13 8.82 -4.81
CA GLY A 392 21.23 9.66 -4.37
C GLY A 392 22.51 8.87 -4.50
N GLY A 393 23.45 9.32 -5.32
CA GLY A 393 24.81 8.85 -5.20
C GLY A 393 25.28 9.14 -3.77
N ARG A 394 25.55 8.07 -3.03
CA ARG A 394 26.23 8.11 -1.73
C ARG A 394 27.67 8.59 -1.95
#